data_bd057172d40db07f34226eb9f689bddd
#
_entry.id   bd057172d40db07f34226eb9f689bddd
#
_cell.length_a   1.000
_cell.length_b   1.000
_cell.length_c   1.000
_cell.angle_alpha   90.00
_cell.angle_beta   90.00
_cell.angle_gamma   90.00
#
_symmetry.space_group_name_H-M   'P 1'
#
loop_
_entity.id
_entity.type
_entity.pdbx_description
1 polymer ?
#
loop_
_entity_poly.entity_id
_entity_poly.type
_entity_poly.pdbx_seq_one_letter_code
_entity_poly.pdbx_strand_id
1 'polypeptide(L)'
;MKQQIMVDSHTEKGTHSKKSLWNWAHTLPKIDLHRHLEGSLRLSTLAEIATEHGIDLPSYDIERLRPYVQFTDEQPDFHRFLEKFKLLRRFYTSKEAVQRITREAVLDAANDNIRYLELRFNPIALARAQNFPLTDVVEWEIEAIEQVQAETGTRTCLIL
;
A
#
# COMPACT_ATOMS: atom_id res chain seq x y z
N MET A 1 65.04 19.65 -16.52
CA MET A 1 64.23 18.44 -16.63
C MET A 1 62.95 18.66 -15.81
N LYS A 2 61.85 18.98 -16.48
CA LYS A 2 60.53 19.11 -15.83
C LYS A 2 59.78 17.80 -16.04
N GLN A 3 59.50 17.10 -14.95
CA GLN A 3 58.71 15.87 -14.95
C GLN A 3 57.26 16.24 -14.93
N GLN A 4 56.56 15.91 -16.00
CA GLN A 4 55.10 16.16 -16.18
C GLN A 4 54.39 14.97 -15.60
N ILE A 5 53.64 15.19 -14.50
CA ILE A 5 52.76 14.20 -13.88
C ILE A 5 51.49 14.16 -14.72
N MET A 6 51.29 13.09 -15.47
CA MET A 6 50.00 12.78 -16.08
C MET A 6 49.06 12.33 -14.99
N VAL A 7 47.99 13.07 -14.80
CA VAL A 7 46.84 12.65 -13.97
C VAL A 7 45.87 11.96 -14.92
N ASP A 8 45.81 10.63 -14.86
CA ASP A 8 44.81 9.84 -15.55
C ASP A 8 43.43 10.08 -14.88
N SER A 9 42.61 10.87 -15.56
CA SER A 9 41.19 11.08 -15.19
C SER A 9 40.31 10.01 -15.84
N HIS A 10 40.36 8.79 -15.35
CA HIS A 10 39.32 7.81 -15.63
C HIS A 10 38.26 7.88 -14.55
N THR A 11 37.40 8.87 -14.63
CA THR A 11 36.05 8.80 -14.03
C THR A 11 35.19 7.93 -14.93
N GLU A 12 35.19 6.62 -14.70
CA GLU A 12 34.14 5.75 -15.19
C GLU A 12 32.81 6.20 -14.54
N LYS A 13 32.06 6.99 -15.27
CA LYS A 13 30.66 7.22 -14.98
C LYS A 13 29.93 5.90 -15.25
N GLY A 14 29.87 5.04 -14.23
CA GLY A 14 29.02 3.84 -14.25
C GLY A 14 27.58 4.23 -14.46
N THR A 15 27.11 4.16 -15.69
CA THR A 15 25.68 4.21 -16.03
C THR A 15 25.04 2.92 -15.52
N HIS A 16 24.72 2.87 -14.21
CA HIS A 16 23.83 1.85 -13.71
C HIS A 16 22.53 1.95 -14.50
N SER A 17 22.17 0.88 -15.22
CA SER A 17 20.92 0.87 -15.97
C SER A 17 19.77 1.10 -14.97
N LYS A 18 18.68 1.79 -15.38
CA LYS A 18 17.52 2.03 -14.52
C LYS A 18 17.03 0.73 -13.85
N LYS A 19 17.11 -0.39 -14.55
CA LYS A 19 16.76 -1.73 -14.04
C LYS A 19 17.68 -2.19 -12.91
N SER A 20 18.98 -1.91 -12.98
CA SER A 20 19.96 -2.22 -11.93
C SER A 20 19.70 -1.39 -10.67
N LEU A 21 19.39 -0.11 -10.82
CA LEU A 21 19.05 0.78 -9.70
C LEU A 21 17.75 0.37 -9.02
N TRP A 22 16.73 -0.02 -9.78
CA TRP A 22 15.47 -0.56 -9.28
C TRP A 22 15.68 -1.82 -8.45
N ASN A 23 16.42 -2.78 -8.99
CA ASN A 23 16.71 -4.03 -8.28
C ASN A 23 17.46 -3.78 -6.97
N TRP A 24 18.44 -2.88 -7.00
CA TRP A 24 19.18 -2.50 -5.79
C TRP A 24 18.27 -1.81 -4.76
N ALA A 25 17.47 -0.84 -5.17
CA ALA A 25 16.52 -0.15 -4.27
C ALA A 25 15.51 -1.12 -3.63
N HIS A 26 15.07 -2.14 -4.37
CA HIS A 26 14.16 -3.16 -3.86
C HIS A 26 14.80 -4.03 -2.76
N THR A 27 16.10 -4.28 -2.82
CA THR A 27 16.82 -5.06 -1.80
C THR A 27 17.12 -4.28 -0.51
N LEU A 28 17.04 -2.95 -0.54
CA LEU A 28 17.31 -2.14 0.65
C LEU A 28 16.19 -2.30 1.69
N PRO A 29 16.53 -2.39 2.99
CA PRO A 29 15.52 -2.26 4.03
C PRO A 29 14.96 -0.83 4.03
N LYS A 30 13.63 -0.72 4.12
CA LYS A 30 12.91 0.55 4.03
C LYS A 30 12.07 0.78 5.27
N ILE A 31 11.73 2.04 5.47
CA ILE A 31 10.74 2.51 6.42
C ILE A 31 9.65 3.21 5.61
N ASP A 32 8.38 2.90 5.89
CA ASP A 32 7.24 3.57 5.31
C ASP A 32 6.41 4.23 6.40
N LEU A 33 6.39 5.54 6.38
CA LEU A 33 5.67 6.35 7.35
C LEU A 33 4.40 6.90 6.73
N HIS A 34 3.24 6.69 7.41
CA HIS A 34 1.98 7.27 7.02
C HIS A 34 1.34 6.67 5.75
N ARG A 35 1.35 5.35 5.61
CA ARG A 35 0.61 4.65 4.55
C ARG A 35 -0.87 4.55 4.91
N HIS A 36 -1.76 4.97 4.01
CA HIS A 36 -3.19 4.80 4.22
C HIS A 36 -3.65 3.39 3.88
N LEU A 37 -4.25 2.68 4.84
CA LEU A 37 -4.80 1.34 4.63
C LEU A 37 -5.86 1.33 3.53
N GLU A 38 -6.79 2.30 3.57
CA GLU A 38 -7.87 2.40 2.58
C GLU A 38 -7.36 2.64 1.14
N GLY A 39 -6.11 3.08 0.99
CA GLY A 39 -5.46 3.26 -0.31
C GLY A 39 -4.56 2.09 -0.72
N SER A 40 -4.46 1.03 0.11
CA SER A 40 -3.51 -0.07 -0.08
C SER A 40 -4.16 -1.37 -0.58
N LEU A 41 -5.43 -1.34 -0.97
CA LEU A 41 -6.15 -2.53 -1.43
C LEU A 41 -5.64 -3.00 -2.79
N ARG A 42 -5.45 -4.31 -2.92
CA ARG A 42 -5.15 -4.94 -4.21
C ARG A 42 -6.39 -4.92 -5.11
N LEU A 43 -6.21 -4.64 -6.39
CA LEU A 43 -7.32 -4.60 -7.35
C LEU A 43 -8.03 -5.95 -7.49
N SER A 44 -7.30 -7.06 -7.43
CA SER A 44 -7.87 -8.41 -7.42
C SER A 44 -8.77 -8.63 -6.22
N THR A 45 -8.32 -8.24 -5.03
CA THR A 45 -9.08 -8.37 -3.78
C THR A 45 -10.35 -7.52 -3.81
N LEU A 46 -10.29 -6.32 -4.39
CA LEU A 46 -11.48 -5.50 -4.61
C LEU A 46 -12.54 -6.22 -5.46
N ALA A 47 -12.13 -6.81 -6.58
CA ALA A 47 -13.04 -7.52 -7.47
C ALA A 47 -13.64 -8.77 -6.81
N GLU A 48 -12.84 -9.51 -6.04
CA GLU A 48 -13.30 -10.69 -5.30
C GLU A 48 -14.31 -10.32 -4.21
N ILE A 49 -13.98 -9.37 -3.33
CA ILE A 49 -14.89 -8.89 -2.27
C ILE A 49 -16.18 -8.33 -2.88
N ALA A 50 -16.08 -7.58 -3.99
CA ALA A 50 -17.27 -7.06 -4.64
C ALA A 50 -18.19 -8.19 -5.15
N THR A 51 -17.61 -9.25 -5.68
CA THR A 51 -18.38 -10.42 -6.14
C THR A 51 -19.01 -11.16 -4.97
N GLU A 52 -18.28 -11.38 -3.89
CA GLU A 52 -18.76 -12.11 -2.70
C GLU A 52 -19.86 -11.36 -1.96
N HIS A 53 -19.77 -10.04 -1.88
CA HIS A 53 -20.68 -9.20 -1.10
C HIS A 53 -21.67 -8.38 -1.94
N GLY A 54 -21.74 -8.62 -3.26
CA GLY A 54 -22.67 -7.94 -4.14
C GLY A 54 -22.46 -6.42 -4.23
N ILE A 55 -21.20 -5.96 -4.23
CA ILE A 55 -20.88 -4.55 -4.35
C ILE A 55 -20.85 -4.19 -5.84
N ASP A 56 -21.72 -3.30 -6.26
CA ASP A 56 -21.71 -2.79 -7.63
C ASP A 56 -20.42 -2.01 -7.92
N LEU A 57 -19.69 -2.45 -8.93
CA LEU A 57 -18.49 -1.83 -9.44
C LEU A 57 -18.72 -1.21 -10.82
N PRO A 58 -18.02 -0.12 -11.16
CA PRO A 58 -18.02 0.42 -12.52
C PRO A 58 -17.54 -0.59 -13.56
N SER A 59 -16.68 -1.53 -13.16
CA SER A 59 -16.20 -2.65 -13.95
C SER A 59 -15.61 -3.73 -13.04
N TYR A 60 -15.77 -5.01 -13.42
CA TYR A 60 -15.09 -6.16 -12.80
C TYR A 60 -13.79 -6.53 -13.55
N ASP A 61 -13.52 -5.90 -14.69
CA ASP A 61 -12.22 -5.94 -15.34
C ASP A 61 -11.24 -5.04 -14.60
N ILE A 62 -10.11 -5.60 -14.16
CA ILE A 62 -9.12 -4.94 -13.30
C ILE A 62 -8.57 -3.66 -13.93
N GLU A 63 -8.25 -3.68 -15.23
CA GLU A 63 -7.67 -2.52 -15.90
C GLU A 63 -8.70 -1.41 -16.10
N ARG A 64 -9.96 -1.76 -16.33
CA ARG A 64 -11.06 -0.80 -16.40
C ARG A 64 -11.48 -0.28 -15.04
N LEU A 65 -11.30 -1.05 -13.95
CA LEU A 65 -11.57 -0.63 -12.58
C LEU A 65 -10.50 0.36 -12.06
N ARG A 66 -9.25 0.19 -12.50
CA ARG A 66 -8.09 0.95 -12.03
C ARG A 66 -8.32 2.47 -11.94
N PRO A 67 -8.83 3.20 -12.95
CA PRO A 67 -9.02 4.66 -12.87
C PRO A 67 -9.99 5.11 -11.78
N TYR A 68 -10.91 4.25 -11.36
CA TYR A 68 -11.89 4.57 -10.31
C TYR A 68 -11.33 4.47 -8.90
N VAL A 69 -10.31 3.65 -8.68
CA VAL A 69 -9.75 3.33 -7.35
C VAL A 69 -8.29 3.75 -7.16
N GLN A 70 -7.57 4.02 -8.26
CA GLN A 70 -6.19 4.50 -8.23
C GLN A 70 -6.08 5.84 -8.94
N PHE A 71 -5.10 6.65 -8.56
CA PHE A 71 -4.68 7.81 -9.33
C PHE A 71 -3.81 7.31 -10.50
N THR A 72 -4.19 7.71 -11.72
CA THR A 72 -3.43 7.44 -12.93
C THR A 72 -2.90 8.76 -13.50
N ASP A 73 -3.14 9.06 -14.77
CA ASP A 73 -2.66 10.27 -15.44
C ASP A 73 -3.60 11.49 -15.30
N GLU A 74 -4.42 11.48 -14.23
CA GLU A 74 -5.39 12.55 -13.98
C GLU A 74 -4.69 13.83 -13.46
N GLN A 75 -5.31 14.98 -13.75
CA GLN A 75 -4.91 16.23 -13.09
C GLN A 75 -5.11 16.08 -11.58
N PRO A 76 -4.15 16.52 -10.74
CA PRO A 76 -4.28 16.47 -9.30
C PRO A 76 -5.51 17.26 -8.83
N ASP A 77 -6.46 16.57 -8.21
CA ASP A 77 -7.67 17.16 -7.62
C ASP A 77 -7.94 16.48 -6.26
N PHE A 78 -7.92 17.27 -5.22
CA PHE A 78 -8.12 16.78 -3.85
C PHE A 78 -9.52 16.20 -3.63
N HIS A 79 -10.55 16.75 -4.25
CA HIS A 79 -11.92 16.23 -4.12
C HIS A 79 -12.06 14.87 -4.78
N ARG A 80 -11.53 14.69 -5.98
CA ARG A 80 -11.49 13.40 -6.68
C ARG A 80 -10.67 12.36 -5.90
N PHE A 81 -9.58 12.78 -5.28
CA PHE A 81 -8.81 11.91 -4.39
C PHE A 81 -9.66 11.40 -3.23
N LEU A 82 -10.40 12.27 -2.54
CA LEU A 82 -11.27 11.87 -1.44
C LEU A 82 -12.45 10.98 -1.88
N GLU A 83 -12.96 11.17 -3.09
CA GLU A 83 -14.03 10.31 -3.64
C GLU A 83 -13.57 8.87 -3.82
N LYS A 84 -12.34 8.63 -4.24
CA LYS A 84 -11.78 7.28 -4.32
C LYS A 84 -11.79 6.59 -2.95
N PHE A 85 -11.46 7.29 -1.88
CA PHE A 85 -11.54 6.73 -0.52
C PHE A 85 -12.97 6.36 -0.11
N LYS A 86 -13.99 7.12 -0.53
CA LYS A 86 -15.39 6.76 -0.26
C LYS A 86 -15.77 5.43 -0.93
N LEU A 87 -15.31 5.22 -2.17
CA LEU A 87 -15.50 3.96 -2.88
C LEU A 87 -14.74 2.82 -2.17
N LEU A 88 -13.46 3.02 -1.87
CA LEU A 88 -12.59 2.01 -1.27
C LEU A 88 -13.10 1.52 0.10
N ARG A 89 -13.72 2.38 0.91
CA ARG A 89 -14.31 1.98 2.20
C ARG A 89 -15.50 1.02 2.08
N ARG A 90 -16.12 0.91 0.91
CA ARG A 90 -17.23 -0.03 0.69
C ARG A 90 -16.81 -1.49 0.73
N PHE A 91 -15.52 -1.76 0.60
CA PHE A 91 -14.96 -3.12 0.57
C PHE A 91 -14.67 -3.72 1.94
N TYR A 92 -14.74 -2.95 3.01
CA TYR A 92 -14.57 -3.41 4.38
C TYR A 92 -15.86 -3.99 4.94
N THR A 93 -16.44 -4.99 4.27
CA THR A 93 -17.81 -5.48 4.44
C THR A 93 -18.01 -6.44 5.61
N SER A 94 -16.92 -7.04 6.11
CA SER A 94 -16.96 -8.01 7.21
C SER A 94 -15.62 -8.03 7.95
N LYS A 95 -15.56 -8.73 9.11
CA LYS A 95 -14.29 -8.96 9.82
C LYS A 95 -13.24 -9.58 8.90
N GLU A 96 -13.62 -10.60 8.13
CA GLU A 96 -12.74 -11.32 7.23
C GLU A 96 -12.20 -10.41 6.12
N ALA A 97 -13.04 -9.54 5.56
CA ALA A 97 -12.62 -8.57 4.55
C ALA A 97 -11.66 -7.54 5.13
N VAL A 98 -11.95 -7.00 6.32
CA VAL A 98 -11.06 -6.07 7.05
C VAL A 98 -9.70 -6.73 7.30
N GLN A 99 -9.70 -7.91 7.90
CA GLN A 99 -8.46 -8.63 8.20
C GLN A 99 -7.68 -9.02 6.96
N ARG A 100 -8.36 -9.45 5.89
CA ARG A 100 -7.71 -9.78 4.61
C ARG A 100 -7.02 -8.56 4.00
N ILE A 101 -7.71 -7.43 3.92
CA ILE A 101 -7.17 -6.19 3.35
C ILE A 101 -5.94 -5.73 4.15
N THR A 102 -6.05 -5.72 5.48
CA THR A 102 -4.95 -5.35 6.38
C THR A 102 -3.76 -6.28 6.23
N ARG A 103 -4.01 -7.58 6.24
CA ARG A 103 -2.98 -8.60 6.02
C ARG A 103 -2.25 -8.40 4.70
N GLU A 104 -2.97 -8.20 3.61
CA GLU A 104 -2.40 -8.00 2.29
C GLU A 104 -1.55 -6.72 2.22
N ALA A 105 -2.00 -5.62 2.83
CA ALA A 105 -1.25 -4.36 2.87
C ALA A 105 0.10 -4.51 3.60
N VAL A 106 0.13 -5.24 4.72
CA VAL A 106 1.37 -5.50 5.48
C VAL A 106 2.28 -6.50 4.74
N LEU A 107 1.71 -7.54 4.11
CA LEU A 107 2.47 -8.49 3.28
C LEU A 107 3.13 -7.80 2.08
N ASP A 108 2.43 -6.89 1.41
CA ASP A 108 2.97 -6.13 0.29
C ASP A 108 4.12 -5.21 0.73
N ALA A 109 4.00 -4.62 1.92
CA ALA A 109 5.08 -3.85 2.53
C ALA A 109 6.30 -4.74 2.84
N ALA A 110 6.08 -5.91 3.43
CA ALA A 110 7.14 -6.88 3.72
C ALA A 110 7.86 -7.36 2.46
N ASN A 111 7.10 -7.65 1.40
CA ASN A 111 7.61 -8.06 0.09
C ASN A 111 8.45 -6.98 -0.58
N ASP A 112 8.16 -5.71 -0.32
CA ASP A 112 9.00 -4.57 -0.75
C ASP A 112 10.15 -4.27 0.23
N ASN A 113 10.47 -5.22 1.12
CA ASN A 113 11.54 -5.09 2.11
C ASN A 113 11.36 -3.90 3.08
N ILE A 114 10.11 -3.52 3.37
CA ILE A 114 9.80 -2.55 4.42
C ILE A 114 9.92 -3.27 5.77
N ARG A 115 10.72 -2.72 6.68
CA ARG A 115 10.99 -3.27 8.00
C ARG A 115 10.22 -2.60 9.12
N TYR A 116 9.77 -1.37 8.86
CA TYR A 116 8.91 -0.60 9.75
C TYR A 116 7.85 0.11 8.92
N LEU A 117 6.60 -0.09 9.30
CA LEU A 117 5.42 0.45 8.62
C LEU A 117 4.55 1.22 9.63
N GLU A 118 4.17 2.45 9.29
CA GLU A 118 3.08 3.16 9.95
C GLU A 118 1.85 3.13 9.06
N LEU A 119 0.89 2.30 9.46
CA LEU A 119 -0.35 2.08 8.74
C LEU A 119 -1.45 2.94 9.33
N ARG A 120 -1.93 3.91 8.55
CA ARG A 120 -2.99 4.82 8.95
C ARG A 120 -4.33 4.39 8.41
N PHE A 121 -5.38 4.42 9.24
CA PHE A 121 -6.76 4.27 8.80
C PHE A 121 -7.70 5.17 9.62
N ASN A 122 -8.93 5.31 9.14
CA ASN A 122 -9.95 6.06 9.87
C ASN A 122 -11.01 5.10 10.43
N PRO A 123 -10.87 4.64 11.68
CA PRO A 123 -11.76 3.64 12.26
C PRO A 123 -13.20 4.15 12.38
N ILE A 124 -13.40 5.45 12.63
CA ILE A 124 -14.74 6.03 12.72
C ILE A 124 -15.43 6.00 11.35
N ALA A 125 -14.73 6.35 10.29
CA ALA A 125 -15.29 6.32 8.94
C ALA A 125 -15.63 4.90 8.50
N LEU A 126 -14.78 3.93 8.83
CA LEU A 126 -14.97 2.52 8.52
C LEU A 126 -16.15 1.93 9.30
N ALA A 127 -16.18 2.12 10.62
CA ALA A 127 -17.24 1.65 11.49
C ALA A 127 -18.62 2.21 11.05
N ARG A 128 -18.69 3.50 10.74
CA ARG A 128 -19.92 4.14 10.25
C ARG A 128 -20.38 3.65 8.89
N ALA A 129 -19.44 3.40 7.96
CA ALA A 129 -19.78 2.94 6.61
C ALA A 129 -20.47 1.57 6.61
N GLN A 130 -20.11 0.70 7.56
CA GLN A 130 -20.58 -0.69 7.64
C GLN A 130 -21.43 -0.97 8.88
N ASN A 131 -21.67 0.03 9.72
CA ASN A 131 -22.40 -0.12 10.99
C ASN A 131 -21.77 -1.14 11.95
N PHE A 132 -20.42 -1.15 12.01
CA PHE A 132 -19.67 -1.97 12.95
C PHE A 132 -19.43 -1.25 14.28
N PRO A 133 -19.28 -1.99 15.40
CA PRO A 133 -18.73 -1.42 16.62
C PRO A 133 -17.31 -0.88 16.37
N LEU A 134 -17.02 0.31 16.89
CA LEU A 134 -15.74 0.97 16.67
C LEU A 134 -14.56 0.15 17.23
N THR A 135 -14.76 -0.46 18.39
CA THR A 135 -13.78 -1.31 19.06
C THR A 135 -13.40 -2.50 18.21
N ASP A 136 -14.41 -3.17 17.63
CA ASP A 136 -14.21 -4.37 16.84
C ASP A 136 -13.36 -4.11 15.62
N VAL A 137 -13.61 -2.98 14.92
CA VAL A 137 -12.81 -2.59 13.76
C VAL A 137 -11.34 -2.42 14.11
N VAL A 138 -11.04 -1.78 15.24
CA VAL A 138 -9.65 -1.59 15.70
C VAL A 138 -9.01 -2.92 16.11
N GLU A 139 -9.76 -3.77 16.81
CA GLU A 139 -9.27 -5.10 17.23
C GLU A 139 -8.96 -5.99 16.01
N TRP A 140 -9.83 -6.02 14.99
CA TRP A 140 -9.61 -6.82 13.78
C TRP A 140 -8.35 -6.38 13.01
N GLU A 141 -8.09 -5.09 12.96
CA GLU A 141 -6.87 -4.54 12.36
C GLU A 141 -5.62 -4.97 13.14
N ILE A 142 -5.66 -4.85 14.48
CA ILE A 142 -4.56 -5.26 15.35
C ILE A 142 -4.29 -6.75 15.22
N GLU A 143 -5.33 -7.61 15.30
CA GLU A 143 -5.21 -9.06 15.12
C GLU A 143 -4.51 -9.42 13.79
N ALA A 144 -4.93 -8.79 12.69
CA ALA A 144 -4.36 -9.04 11.38
C ALA A 144 -2.90 -8.60 11.27
N ILE A 145 -2.56 -7.44 11.84
CA ILE A 145 -1.18 -6.92 11.86
C ILE A 145 -0.27 -7.84 12.68
N GLU A 146 -0.69 -8.26 13.88
CA GLU A 146 0.10 -9.13 14.76
C GLU A 146 0.44 -10.46 14.07
N GLN A 147 -0.54 -11.06 13.37
CA GLN A 147 -0.33 -12.29 12.62
C GLN A 147 0.75 -12.13 11.54
N VAL A 148 0.63 -11.10 10.69
CA VAL A 148 1.58 -10.89 9.60
C VAL A 148 2.95 -10.44 10.11
N GLN A 149 2.98 -9.66 11.18
CA GLN A 149 4.24 -9.26 11.82
C GLN A 149 5.00 -10.48 12.35
N ALA A 150 4.30 -11.46 12.93
CA ALA A 150 4.92 -12.73 13.37
C ALA A 150 5.47 -13.56 12.18
N GLU A 151 4.82 -13.50 11.03
CA GLU A 151 5.24 -14.25 9.82
C GLU A 151 6.41 -13.58 9.09
N THR A 152 6.43 -12.24 9.01
CA THR A 152 7.35 -11.48 8.13
C THR A 152 8.46 -10.74 8.85
N GLY A 153 8.27 -10.49 10.14
CA GLY A 153 9.16 -9.63 10.93
C GLY A 153 9.04 -8.14 10.60
N THR A 154 8.11 -7.72 9.73
CA THR A 154 7.84 -6.31 9.46
C THR A 154 7.10 -5.68 10.63
N ARG A 155 7.76 -4.80 11.36
CA ARG A 155 7.12 -4.08 12.48
C ARG A 155 6.10 -3.07 11.95
N THR A 156 4.85 -3.22 12.37
CA THR A 156 3.76 -2.34 11.93
C THR A 156 3.11 -1.66 13.12
N CYS A 157 2.93 -0.35 13.04
CA CYS A 157 2.20 0.46 14.01
C CYS A 157 0.97 1.08 13.35
N LEU A 158 -0.15 1.14 14.08
CA LEU A 158 -1.36 1.83 13.63
C LEU A 158 -1.34 3.30 13.99
N ILE A 159 -1.82 4.15 13.06
CA ILE A 159 -2.15 5.56 13.28
C ILE A 159 -3.67 5.70 13.10
N LEU A 160 -4.35 6.22 14.12
CA LEU A 160 -5.80 6.42 14.14
C LEU A 160 -6.17 7.89 13.86
#